data_24b7dafc5ea2b2120dd655755e8fde28
#
_entry.id   24b7dafc5ea2b2120dd655755e8fde28
#
_cell.length_a   1.000
_cell.length_b   1.000
_cell.length_c   1.000
_cell.angle_alpha   90.00
_cell.angle_beta   90.00
_cell.angle_gamma   90.00
#
_symmetry.space_group_name_H-M   'P 1'
#
loop_
_entity.id
_entity.type
_entity.pdbx_description
1 polymer ?
#
loop_
_entity_poly.entity_id
_entity_poly.type
_entity_poly.pdbx_seq_one_letter_code
_entity_poly.pdbx_strand_id
1 'polypeptide(L)'
;MKKMLALLFVIFSVVSFAETKVLYNKKITKNNPKMKIMTYNIAAGANNFKVDLKLTAETIKKVNPDIIAVQEVDRNTNRSGKVDQAQILADLTGYNMVFGKTIDHDGGDYGIAVLSKYPILSQQSLVLPSFPNGDKTNSAYEQRIALITQIEVPGFEVPITFINTHLDWHEDPAVRLQQVRTIDEVTLDMRGIKILAGDFNDTVNSVIGKEMERYWVSVFDDKIDHRTWPAVNPEVAIDQIYLNKAQVWEVKTYVPNKENEKDGIQWNKVSDHIPVIVDLKLLEQ
;
A
#
# COMPACT_ATOMS: atom_id res chain seq x y z
N MET A 1 -39.42 -75.90 -28.63
CA MET A 1 -38.92 -75.11 -27.48
C MET A 1 -37.69 -74.29 -27.92
N LYS A 2 -37.91 -73.04 -28.29
CA LYS A 2 -36.81 -72.13 -28.70
C LYS A 2 -36.32 -71.36 -27.45
N LYS A 3 -35.05 -71.54 -27.07
CA LYS A 3 -34.39 -70.81 -26.01
C LYS A 3 -33.97 -69.43 -26.57
N MET A 4 -34.57 -68.37 -26.06
CA MET A 4 -34.20 -67.03 -26.36
C MET A 4 -33.03 -66.65 -25.46
N LEU A 5 -31.85 -66.38 -26.03
CA LEU A 5 -30.67 -65.97 -25.36
C LEU A 5 -30.75 -64.40 -25.27
N ALA A 6 -31.00 -63.85 -24.10
CA ALA A 6 -30.95 -62.38 -23.89
C ALA A 6 -29.51 -61.92 -23.72
N LEU A 7 -29.04 -61.14 -24.68
CA LEU A 7 -27.72 -60.56 -24.68
C LEU A 7 -27.81 -59.23 -23.86
N LEU A 8 -27.25 -59.25 -22.68
CA LEU A 8 -27.17 -58.04 -21.83
C LEU A 8 -25.99 -57.17 -22.33
N PHE A 9 -26.30 -56.07 -23.00
CA PHE A 9 -25.30 -55.06 -23.33
C PHE A 9 -25.07 -54.17 -22.08
N VAL A 10 -23.95 -54.38 -21.40
CA VAL A 10 -23.45 -53.44 -20.39
C VAL A 10 -22.74 -52.30 -21.11
N ILE A 11 -23.40 -51.15 -21.19
CA ILE A 11 -22.79 -49.94 -21.71
C ILE A 11 -21.89 -49.38 -20.58
N PHE A 12 -20.58 -49.60 -20.71
CA PHE A 12 -19.61 -48.89 -19.94
C PHE A 12 -19.53 -47.44 -20.49
N SER A 13 -20.18 -46.50 -19.82
CA SER A 13 -19.92 -45.09 -20.04
C SER A 13 -18.51 -44.76 -19.49
N VAL A 14 -17.55 -44.69 -20.40
CA VAL A 14 -16.23 -44.09 -20.07
C VAL A 14 -16.46 -42.61 -19.81
N VAL A 15 -16.57 -42.24 -18.54
CA VAL A 15 -16.49 -40.85 -18.15
C VAL A 15 -15.03 -40.43 -18.34
N SER A 16 -14.74 -39.86 -19.49
CA SER A 16 -13.48 -39.16 -19.73
C SER A 16 -13.45 -37.96 -18.83
N PHE A 17 -12.73 -38.02 -17.70
CA PHE A 17 -12.29 -36.85 -17.00
C PHE A 17 -11.31 -36.14 -17.93
N ALA A 18 -11.78 -35.10 -18.62
CA ALA A 18 -10.88 -34.15 -19.22
C ALA A 18 -10.02 -33.59 -18.07
N GLU A 19 -8.76 -34.00 -18.00
CA GLU A 19 -7.78 -33.29 -17.19
C GLU A 19 -7.84 -31.84 -17.63
N THR A 20 -8.39 -31.00 -16.78
CA THR A 20 -8.27 -29.56 -16.93
C THR A 20 -6.78 -29.29 -16.78
N LYS A 21 -6.03 -29.30 -17.88
CA LYS A 21 -4.71 -28.70 -17.93
C LYS A 21 -4.92 -27.23 -17.58
N VAL A 22 -4.74 -26.89 -16.31
CA VAL A 22 -4.52 -25.51 -15.91
C VAL A 22 -3.21 -25.14 -16.59
N LEU A 23 -3.34 -24.55 -17.77
CA LEU A 23 -2.22 -23.86 -18.43
C LEU A 23 -1.92 -22.65 -17.56
N TYR A 24 -1.16 -22.87 -16.50
CA TYR A 24 -0.33 -21.82 -15.93
C TYR A 24 0.60 -21.42 -17.07
N ASN A 25 0.23 -20.36 -17.77
CA ASN A 25 1.19 -19.64 -18.57
C ASN A 25 2.18 -19.03 -17.56
N LYS A 26 3.09 -19.88 -17.07
CA LYS A 26 4.29 -19.44 -16.37
C LYS A 26 5.15 -18.73 -17.42
N LYS A 27 4.82 -17.51 -17.76
CA LYS A 27 5.83 -16.57 -18.15
C LYS A 27 6.58 -16.26 -16.86
N ILE A 28 7.49 -17.17 -16.51
CA ILE A 28 8.57 -16.85 -15.60
C ILE A 28 9.28 -15.69 -16.27
N THR A 29 9.12 -14.48 -15.70
CA THR A 29 9.91 -13.36 -16.14
C THR A 29 11.36 -13.79 -16.07
N LYS A 30 12.06 -13.86 -17.18
CA LYS A 30 13.44 -14.37 -17.27
C LYS A 30 14.41 -13.70 -16.30
N ASN A 31 14.03 -12.59 -15.66
CA ASN A 31 14.88 -11.72 -14.86
C ASN A 31 14.35 -11.41 -13.46
N ASN A 32 13.30 -12.06 -12.95
CA ASN A 32 12.77 -11.81 -11.61
C ASN A 32 12.81 -10.31 -11.24
N PRO A 33 11.92 -9.48 -11.79
CA PRO A 33 12.00 -8.03 -11.65
C PRO A 33 11.97 -7.62 -10.18
N LYS A 34 12.68 -6.54 -9.89
CA LYS A 34 12.84 -6.02 -8.52
C LYS A 34 12.32 -4.61 -8.45
N MET A 35 11.85 -4.22 -7.27
CA MET A 35 11.52 -2.84 -6.95
C MET A 35 11.69 -2.60 -5.45
N LYS A 36 11.94 -1.35 -5.10
CA LYS A 36 11.97 -0.88 -3.71
C LYS A 36 10.77 0.02 -3.46
N ILE A 37 9.97 -0.34 -2.48
CA ILE A 37 8.78 0.41 -2.06
C ILE A 37 9.04 1.05 -0.70
N MET A 38 8.44 2.22 -0.49
CA MET A 38 8.48 2.93 0.79
C MET A 38 7.07 3.44 1.11
N THR A 39 6.65 3.34 2.37
CA THR A 39 5.55 4.15 2.89
C THR A 39 6.09 5.09 3.96
N TYR A 40 5.64 6.34 3.94
CA TYR A 40 6.13 7.36 4.83
C TYR A 40 5.09 8.44 5.12
N ASN A 41 4.60 8.45 6.34
CA ASN A 41 3.86 9.59 6.87
C ASN A 41 4.87 10.71 7.18
N ILE A 42 4.77 11.84 6.48
CA ILE A 42 5.73 12.96 6.58
C ILE A 42 5.30 14.05 7.53
N ALA A 43 4.17 13.87 8.25
CA ALA A 43 3.62 14.85 9.20
C ALA A 43 3.54 16.26 8.60
N ALA A 44 3.03 16.40 7.37
CA ALA A 44 3.09 17.62 6.56
C ALA A 44 4.51 18.14 6.29
N GLY A 45 5.52 17.26 6.35
CA GLY A 45 6.94 17.61 6.28
C GLY A 45 7.44 18.36 7.52
N ALA A 46 6.70 18.24 8.62
CA ALA A 46 7.03 18.93 9.87
C ALA A 46 7.67 17.97 10.88
N ASN A 47 8.72 18.43 11.53
CA ASN A 47 9.21 17.87 12.76
C ASN A 47 9.04 18.93 13.85
N ASN A 48 8.36 18.64 14.93
CA ASN A 48 8.00 19.63 15.95
C ASN A 48 7.34 20.88 15.34
N PHE A 49 6.45 20.69 14.35
CA PHE A 49 5.75 21.74 13.58
C PHE A 49 6.65 22.64 12.71
N LYS A 50 7.85 22.18 12.37
CA LYS A 50 8.73 22.85 11.39
C LYS A 50 8.75 22.04 10.10
N VAL A 51 8.27 22.63 9.02
CA VAL A 51 8.30 22.05 7.70
C VAL A 51 9.72 22.14 7.11
N ASP A 52 10.34 21.00 6.82
CA ASP A 52 11.61 20.91 6.09
C ASP A 52 11.54 19.87 4.96
N LEU A 53 10.87 20.24 3.86
CA LEU A 53 10.72 19.37 2.69
C LEU A 53 12.06 19.06 2.01
N LYS A 54 13.08 19.91 2.18
CA LYS A 54 14.40 19.64 1.64
C LYS A 54 15.05 18.46 2.36
N LEU A 55 14.97 18.43 3.69
CA LEU A 55 15.45 17.32 4.49
C LEU A 55 14.69 16.02 4.14
N THR A 56 13.35 16.09 4.00
CA THR A 56 12.52 14.97 3.57
C THR A 56 12.97 14.44 2.20
N ALA A 57 13.17 15.32 1.22
CA ALA A 57 13.62 14.94 -0.12
C ALA A 57 15.04 14.34 -0.13
N GLU A 58 15.96 14.88 0.66
CA GLU A 58 17.33 14.34 0.82
C GLU A 58 17.29 12.93 1.40
N THR A 59 16.42 12.69 2.38
CA THR A 59 16.18 11.40 2.98
C THR A 59 15.62 10.40 1.96
N ILE A 60 14.60 10.79 1.20
CA ILE A 60 14.04 9.99 0.12
C ILE A 60 15.12 9.62 -0.91
N LYS A 61 15.95 10.58 -1.35
CA LYS A 61 17.05 10.32 -2.29
C LYS A 61 18.06 9.33 -1.72
N LYS A 62 18.36 9.40 -0.44
CA LYS A 62 19.31 8.49 0.22
C LYS A 62 18.78 7.06 0.28
N VAL A 63 17.49 6.86 0.58
CA VAL A 63 16.82 5.56 0.54
C VAL A 63 16.66 5.07 -0.89
N ASN A 64 16.40 5.98 -1.84
CA ASN A 64 16.24 5.75 -3.27
C ASN A 64 15.16 4.70 -3.60
N PRO A 65 13.93 4.79 -3.05
CA PRO A 65 12.84 3.88 -3.37
C PRO A 65 12.37 4.09 -4.82
N ASP A 66 11.70 3.10 -5.39
CA ASP A 66 11.14 3.18 -6.74
C ASP A 66 9.74 3.81 -6.73
N ILE A 67 8.95 3.49 -5.69
CA ILE A 67 7.61 4.04 -5.47
C ILE A 67 7.46 4.35 -3.99
N ILE A 68 6.78 5.46 -3.67
CA ILE A 68 6.54 5.92 -2.30
C ILE A 68 5.06 6.22 -2.10
N ALA A 69 4.48 5.65 -1.07
CA ALA A 69 3.21 6.10 -0.49
C ALA A 69 3.53 7.17 0.56
N VAL A 70 3.01 8.37 0.38
CA VAL A 70 3.25 9.51 1.28
C VAL A 70 1.93 9.91 1.91
N GLN A 71 1.91 9.99 3.25
CA GLN A 71 0.75 10.41 4.01
C GLN A 71 1.03 11.78 4.65
N GLU A 72 -0.04 12.46 5.06
CA GLU A 72 -0.02 13.79 5.66
C GLU A 72 0.70 14.83 4.79
N VAL A 73 0.16 15.05 3.62
CA VAL A 73 0.69 15.99 2.63
C VAL A 73 -0.21 17.21 2.54
N ASP A 74 0.37 18.39 2.76
CA ASP A 74 -0.32 19.66 2.57
C ASP A 74 -0.15 20.19 1.15
N ARG A 75 -1.21 20.82 0.65
CA ARG A 75 -1.19 21.57 -0.61
C ARG A 75 -1.83 22.94 -0.40
N ASN A 76 -1.03 23.99 -0.50
CA ASN A 76 -1.46 25.38 -0.35
C ASN A 76 -2.10 25.73 1.02
N THR A 77 -1.78 25.01 2.10
CA THR A 77 -2.25 25.34 3.44
C THR A 77 -1.47 26.52 4.02
N ASN A 78 -2.07 27.27 4.95
CA ASN A 78 -1.38 28.37 5.60
C ASN A 78 -0.21 27.87 6.47
N ARG A 79 -0.43 26.77 7.22
CA ARG A 79 0.60 26.18 8.10
C ARG A 79 1.85 25.76 7.35
N SER A 80 1.71 25.34 6.09
CA SER A 80 2.82 24.91 5.25
C SER A 80 3.34 26.01 4.32
N GLY A 81 2.94 27.29 4.53
CA GLY A 81 3.44 28.43 3.77
C GLY A 81 2.90 28.51 2.34
N LYS A 82 1.70 28.00 2.08
CA LYS A 82 1.03 28.07 0.76
C LYS A 82 1.79 27.34 -0.36
N VAL A 83 2.48 26.26 -0.04
CA VAL A 83 3.22 25.46 -1.02
C VAL A 83 2.50 24.15 -1.32
N ASP A 84 2.76 23.58 -2.49
CA ASP A 84 2.38 22.20 -2.84
C ASP A 84 3.53 21.28 -2.44
N GLN A 85 3.39 20.61 -1.29
CA GLN A 85 4.45 19.74 -0.76
C GLN A 85 4.76 18.55 -1.66
N ALA A 86 3.72 17.95 -2.28
CA ALA A 86 3.93 16.82 -3.19
C ALA A 86 4.73 17.26 -4.43
N GLN A 87 4.40 18.42 -5.00
CA GLN A 87 5.13 18.96 -6.16
C GLN A 87 6.58 19.30 -5.78
N ILE A 88 6.80 19.94 -4.63
CA ILE A 88 8.17 20.27 -4.18
C ILE A 88 8.99 18.97 -3.97
N LEU A 89 8.42 17.95 -3.34
CA LEU A 89 9.10 16.66 -3.19
C LEU A 89 9.41 16.02 -4.54
N ALA A 90 8.47 16.06 -5.50
CA ALA A 90 8.69 15.59 -6.85
C ALA A 90 9.83 16.33 -7.55
N ASP A 91 9.83 17.66 -7.50
CA ASP A 91 10.86 18.51 -8.12
C ASP A 91 12.24 18.26 -7.49
N LEU A 92 12.31 18.16 -6.17
CA LEU A 92 13.56 17.92 -5.45
C LEU A 92 14.11 16.51 -5.67
N THR A 93 13.26 15.51 -5.85
CA THR A 93 13.66 14.10 -5.99
C THR A 93 13.81 13.69 -7.45
N GLY A 94 13.16 14.37 -8.39
CA GLY A 94 13.04 14.01 -9.79
C GLY A 94 12.00 12.92 -10.05
N TYR A 95 11.03 12.72 -9.13
CA TYR A 95 10.00 11.70 -9.24
C TYR A 95 8.74 12.27 -9.90
N ASN A 96 7.98 11.40 -10.59
CA ASN A 96 6.60 11.67 -10.95
C ASN A 96 5.74 11.67 -9.67
N MET A 97 4.67 12.46 -9.65
CA MET A 97 3.78 12.50 -8.49
C MET A 97 2.31 12.57 -8.87
N VAL A 98 1.47 12.10 -7.98
CA VAL A 98 0.04 12.35 -7.94
C VAL A 98 -0.36 12.65 -6.50
N PHE A 99 -1.33 13.57 -6.34
CA PHE A 99 -1.87 13.97 -5.05
C PHE A 99 -3.36 13.64 -4.98
N GLY A 100 -3.78 13.01 -3.88
CA GLY A 100 -5.18 12.74 -3.55
C GLY A 100 -5.61 13.60 -2.37
N LYS A 101 -6.51 14.55 -2.62
CA LYS A 101 -7.11 15.39 -1.57
C LYS A 101 -8.06 14.55 -0.72
N THR A 102 -7.95 14.67 0.60
CA THR A 102 -8.88 14.10 1.57
C THR A 102 -9.85 15.13 2.10
N ILE A 103 -9.35 16.27 2.56
CA ILE A 103 -10.14 17.35 3.15
C ILE A 103 -9.64 18.73 2.72
N ASP A 104 -10.51 19.75 2.85
CA ASP A 104 -10.10 21.14 2.92
C ASP A 104 -9.45 21.38 4.31
N HIS A 105 -8.29 21.99 4.35
CA HIS A 105 -7.58 22.23 5.58
C HIS A 105 -6.82 23.55 5.53
N ASP A 106 -6.98 24.37 6.55
CA ASP A 106 -6.22 25.61 6.78
C ASP A 106 -6.03 26.47 5.53
N GLY A 107 -7.11 26.65 4.74
CA GLY A 107 -7.13 27.47 3.53
C GLY A 107 -6.45 26.84 2.30
N GLY A 108 -6.19 25.55 2.34
CA GLY A 108 -5.69 24.72 1.24
C GLY A 108 -6.27 23.32 1.31
N ASP A 109 -5.53 22.32 0.82
CA ASP A 109 -5.89 20.91 0.83
C ASP A 109 -4.93 20.12 1.72
N TYR A 110 -5.46 19.07 2.37
CA TYR A 110 -4.69 18.05 3.05
C TYR A 110 -5.00 16.69 2.44
N GLY A 111 -4.00 15.81 2.33
CA GLY A 111 -4.21 14.53 1.70
C GLY A 111 -3.02 13.60 1.73
N ILE A 112 -2.96 12.75 0.72
CA ILE A 112 -1.92 11.75 0.52
C ILE A 112 -1.35 11.86 -0.90
N ALA A 113 -0.13 11.38 -1.11
CA ALA A 113 0.50 11.42 -2.43
C ALA A 113 1.18 10.08 -2.77
N VAL A 114 1.34 9.83 -4.05
CA VAL A 114 2.24 8.78 -4.56
C VAL A 114 3.35 9.46 -5.35
N LEU A 115 4.60 9.12 -5.00
CA LEU A 115 5.78 9.50 -5.75
C LEU A 115 6.36 8.26 -6.44
N SER A 116 6.80 8.39 -7.69
CA SER A 116 7.36 7.27 -8.47
C SER A 116 8.50 7.72 -9.37
N LYS A 117 9.58 6.95 -9.43
CA LYS A 117 10.62 7.10 -10.47
C LYS A 117 10.05 6.88 -11.87
N TYR A 118 8.99 6.11 -11.98
CA TYR A 118 8.42 5.62 -13.22
C TYR A 118 7.13 6.35 -13.58
N PRO A 119 6.69 6.30 -14.84
CA PRO A 119 5.46 6.94 -15.28
C PRO A 119 4.25 6.42 -14.50
N ILE A 120 3.42 7.35 -14.02
CA ILE A 120 2.10 7.06 -13.44
C ILE A 120 1.08 7.21 -14.57
N LEU A 121 0.51 6.08 -15.02
CA LEU A 121 -0.37 6.02 -16.18
C LEU A 121 -1.79 6.48 -15.87
N SER A 122 -2.26 6.24 -14.67
CA SER A 122 -3.59 6.65 -14.20
C SER A 122 -3.63 6.78 -12.68
N GLN A 123 -4.62 7.56 -12.20
CA GLN A 123 -4.92 7.70 -10.78
C GLN A 123 -6.43 7.72 -10.56
N GLN A 124 -6.84 7.23 -9.39
CA GLN A 124 -8.21 7.29 -8.90
C GLN A 124 -8.20 7.51 -7.39
N SER A 125 -8.97 8.48 -6.90
CA SER A 125 -9.24 8.63 -5.47
C SER A 125 -10.53 7.88 -5.12
N LEU A 126 -10.39 6.76 -4.43
CA LEU A 126 -11.51 6.02 -3.88
C LEU A 126 -11.88 6.64 -2.52
N VAL A 127 -13.06 7.24 -2.44
CA VAL A 127 -13.58 7.79 -1.19
C VAL A 127 -13.94 6.64 -0.24
N LEU A 128 -13.37 6.66 0.96
CA LEU A 128 -13.59 5.64 1.99
C LEU A 128 -14.69 6.07 2.97
N PRO A 129 -15.42 5.11 3.57
CA PRO A 129 -16.26 5.40 4.73
C PRO A 129 -15.42 6.05 5.84
N SER A 130 -15.76 7.27 6.25
CA SER A 130 -14.91 8.02 7.19
C SER A 130 -15.71 8.57 8.38
N PHE A 131 -17.03 8.36 8.37
CA PHE A 131 -17.90 8.90 9.40
C PHE A 131 -18.79 7.78 9.95
N PRO A 132 -18.94 7.67 11.28
CA PRO A 132 -19.86 6.72 11.88
C PRO A 132 -21.27 6.90 11.29
N ASN A 133 -21.87 5.83 10.79
CA ASN A 133 -23.20 5.86 10.18
C ASN A 133 -23.40 6.92 9.07
N GLY A 134 -22.30 7.38 8.43
CA GLY A 134 -22.31 8.39 7.38
C GLY A 134 -22.56 9.83 7.86
N ASP A 135 -22.53 10.10 9.17
CA ASP A 135 -22.73 11.43 9.74
C ASP A 135 -21.48 12.31 9.55
N LYS A 136 -21.46 13.08 8.46
CA LYS A 136 -20.39 14.03 8.12
C LYS A 136 -20.41 15.31 8.97
N THR A 137 -21.36 15.50 9.85
CA THR A 137 -21.41 16.68 10.74
C THR A 137 -20.49 16.54 11.95
N ASN A 138 -20.05 15.31 12.25
CA ASN A 138 -19.12 15.06 13.33
C ASN A 138 -17.71 15.46 12.93
N SER A 139 -17.26 16.63 13.36
CA SER A 139 -15.94 17.20 13.05
C SER A 139 -14.76 16.45 13.67
N ALA A 140 -14.98 15.47 14.53
CA ALA A 140 -13.93 14.61 15.05
C ALA A 140 -13.41 13.63 13.99
N TYR A 141 -14.18 13.36 12.94
CA TYR A 141 -13.81 12.44 11.86
C TYR A 141 -13.40 13.20 10.61
N GLU A 142 -12.42 12.67 9.91
CA GLU A 142 -11.90 13.22 8.66
C GLU A 142 -12.25 12.31 7.49
N GLN A 143 -12.54 12.88 6.32
CA GLN A 143 -12.68 12.09 5.10
C GLN A 143 -11.36 11.41 4.76
N ARG A 144 -11.38 10.09 4.56
CA ARG A 144 -10.23 9.31 4.11
C ARG A 144 -10.45 8.80 2.68
N ILE A 145 -9.35 8.52 2.00
CA ILE A 145 -9.34 7.96 0.65
C ILE A 145 -8.31 6.83 0.53
N ALA A 146 -8.49 5.99 -0.49
CA ALA A 146 -7.41 5.20 -1.05
C ALA A 146 -7.04 5.81 -2.43
N LEU A 147 -5.79 6.22 -2.59
CA LEU A 147 -5.25 6.74 -3.84
C LEU A 147 -4.69 5.57 -4.65
N ILE A 148 -5.43 5.16 -5.66
CA ILE A 148 -5.11 4.02 -6.53
C ILE A 148 -4.40 4.52 -7.77
N THR A 149 -3.22 3.99 -8.07
CA THR A 149 -2.41 4.37 -9.23
C THR A 149 -2.01 3.16 -10.06
N GLN A 150 -1.84 3.35 -11.37
CA GLN A 150 -1.23 2.39 -12.28
C GLN A 150 0.16 2.90 -12.66
N ILE A 151 1.20 2.14 -12.33
CA ILE A 151 2.60 2.56 -12.52
C ILE A 151 3.32 1.59 -13.44
N GLU A 152 3.97 2.10 -14.48
CA GLU A 152 4.75 1.32 -15.43
C GLU A 152 6.17 1.10 -14.90
N VAL A 153 6.39 -0.04 -14.23
CA VAL A 153 7.69 -0.36 -13.63
C VAL A 153 8.50 -1.26 -14.58
N PRO A 154 9.73 -0.89 -14.94
CA PRO A 154 10.57 -1.68 -15.85
C PRO A 154 10.78 -3.12 -15.38
N GLY A 155 10.67 -4.07 -16.30
CA GLY A 155 10.82 -5.50 -16.02
C GLY A 155 9.52 -6.21 -15.62
N PHE A 156 8.45 -5.48 -15.32
CA PHE A 156 7.12 -6.03 -15.13
C PHE A 156 6.34 -5.98 -16.45
N GLU A 157 5.61 -7.05 -16.77
CA GLU A 157 4.87 -7.15 -18.05
C GLU A 157 3.60 -6.29 -18.09
N VAL A 158 3.06 -5.97 -16.91
CA VAL A 158 1.86 -5.17 -16.74
C VAL A 158 2.09 -4.06 -15.72
N PRO A 159 1.39 -2.93 -15.82
CA PRO A 159 1.47 -1.89 -14.80
C PRO A 159 1.11 -2.43 -13.41
N ILE A 160 1.79 -1.90 -12.41
CA ILE A 160 1.53 -2.24 -11.01
C ILE A 160 0.42 -1.34 -10.49
N THR A 161 -0.61 -1.93 -9.89
CA THR A 161 -1.60 -1.21 -9.11
C THR A 161 -0.98 -0.90 -7.75
N PHE A 162 -0.61 0.36 -7.54
CA PHE A 162 -0.09 0.84 -6.27
C PHE A 162 -1.13 1.70 -5.57
N ILE A 163 -1.43 1.36 -4.31
CA ILE A 163 -2.50 1.96 -3.53
C ILE A 163 -1.87 2.58 -2.29
N ASN A 164 -2.12 3.88 -2.08
CA ASN A 164 -1.78 4.60 -0.87
C ASN A 164 -3.04 4.91 -0.07
N THR A 165 -2.99 4.73 1.25
CA THR A 165 -4.08 5.11 2.15
C THR A 165 -3.54 5.71 3.46
N HIS A 166 -4.40 6.46 4.14
CA HIS A 166 -4.22 6.87 5.52
C HIS A 166 -5.57 6.66 6.21
N LEU A 167 -5.69 5.58 7.00
CA LEU A 167 -6.94 5.16 7.59
C LEU A 167 -7.32 6.03 8.80
N ASP A 168 -8.53 5.84 9.29
CA ASP A 168 -9.05 6.52 10.47
C ASP A 168 -8.22 6.20 11.73
N TRP A 169 -7.99 7.18 12.59
CA TRP A 169 -7.11 7.07 13.76
C TRP A 169 -7.83 6.82 15.08
N HIS A 170 -9.18 6.87 15.11
CA HIS A 170 -9.93 6.70 16.35
C HIS A 170 -9.70 5.33 16.99
N GLU A 171 -9.84 5.25 18.30
CA GLU A 171 -9.63 4.00 19.05
C GLU A 171 -10.58 2.88 18.59
N ASP A 172 -11.87 3.22 18.34
CA ASP A 172 -12.82 2.27 17.78
C ASP A 172 -12.46 1.90 16.34
N PRO A 173 -12.14 0.63 16.04
CA PRO A 173 -11.72 0.20 14.71
C PRO A 173 -12.88 0.09 13.70
N ALA A 174 -14.13 0.37 14.09
CA ALA A 174 -15.30 0.10 13.24
C ALA A 174 -15.24 0.84 11.89
N VAL A 175 -14.78 2.11 11.88
CA VAL A 175 -14.62 2.89 10.64
C VAL A 175 -13.47 2.31 9.82
N ARG A 176 -12.31 2.03 10.43
CA ARG A 176 -11.16 1.39 9.74
C ARG A 176 -11.54 0.07 9.10
N LEU A 177 -12.34 -0.76 9.78
CA LEU A 177 -12.80 -2.04 9.24
C LEU A 177 -13.67 -1.86 7.98
N GLN A 178 -14.52 -0.85 7.94
CA GLN A 178 -15.28 -0.50 6.73
C GLN A 178 -14.35 0.02 5.63
N GLN A 179 -13.34 0.82 5.97
CA GLN A 179 -12.36 1.36 5.03
C GLN A 179 -11.58 0.24 4.32
N VAL A 180 -11.03 -0.72 5.06
CA VAL A 180 -10.29 -1.84 4.44
C VAL A 180 -11.19 -2.72 3.58
N ARG A 181 -12.43 -2.99 4.01
CA ARG A 181 -13.41 -3.74 3.21
C ARG A 181 -13.76 -3.03 1.91
N THR A 182 -13.91 -1.71 1.94
CA THR A 182 -14.15 -0.91 0.72
C THR A 182 -12.96 -0.96 -0.23
N ILE A 183 -11.73 -0.92 0.28
CA ILE A 183 -10.54 -1.12 -0.53
C ILE A 183 -10.53 -2.52 -1.16
N ASP A 184 -10.82 -3.55 -0.38
CA ASP A 184 -10.90 -4.94 -0.86
C ASP A 184 -11.95 -5.10 -1.95
N GLU A 185 -13.18 -4.64 -1.73
CA GLU A 185 -14.29 -4.73 -2.70
C GLU A 185 -13.91 -4.15 -4.07
N VAL A 186 -13.27 -2.97 -4.08
CA VAL A 186 -12.86 -2.32 -5.33
C VAL A 186 -11.66 -3.02 -5.97
N THR A 187 -10.74 -3.52 -5.17
CA THR A 187 -9.47 -4.09 -5.69
C THR A 187 -9.57 -5.56 -6.05
N LEU A 188 -10.56 -6.31 -5.55
CA LEU A 188 -10.76 -7.73 -5.89
C LEU A 188 -10.89 -7.98 -7.39
N ASP A 189 -11.61 -7.12 -8.10
CA ASP A 189 -11.83 -7.25 -9.54
C ASP A 189 -10.66 -6.72 -10.38
N MET A 190 -9.69 -6.04 -9.77
CA MET A 190 -8.51 -5.55 -10.46
C MET A 190 -7.53 -6.69 -10.71
N ARG A 191 -7.13 -6.88 -11.97
CA ARG A 191 -6.15 -7.90 -12.36
C ARG A 191 -4.72 -7.40 -12.18
N GLY A 192 -3.79 -8.32 -12.09
CA GLY A 192 -2.36 -8.04 -12.03
C GLY A 192 -1.83 -7.85 -10.61
N ILE A 193 -0.66 -7.23 -10.53
CA ILE A 193 0.05 -7.02 -9.27
C ILE A 193 -0.57 -5.84 -8.53
N LYS A 194 -0.88 -6.05 -7.26
CA LYS A 194 -1.41 -5.02 -6.37
C LYS A 194 -0.55 -4.90 -5.11
N ILE A 195 -0.20 -3.67 -4.77
CA ILE A 195 0.54 -3.33 -3.55
C ILE A 195 -0.25 -2.23 -2.83
N LEU A 196 -0.55 -2.46 -1.56
CA LEU A 196 -1.23 -1.49 -0.71
C LEU A 196 -0.27 -1.04 0.39
N ALA A 197 -0.07 0.25 0.51
CA ALA A 197 0.84 0.86 1.46
C ALA A 197 0.18 2.05 2.15
N GLY A 198 0.61 2.39 3.36
CA GLY A 198 0.08 3.56 4.03
C GLY A 198 0.25 3.55 5.54
N ASP A 199 -0.35 4.55 6.16
CA ASP A 199 -0.59 4.61 7.59
C ASP A 199 -1.97 4.01 7.88
N PHE A 200 -1.96 2.84 8.51
CA PHE A 200 -3.19 2.11 8.83
C PHE A 200 -3.80 2.53 10.18
N ASN A 201 -3.06 3.32 10.97
CA ASN A 201 -3.47 3.67 12.34
C ASN A 201 -3.86 2.42 13.18
N ASP A 202 -3.28 1.27 12.83
CA ASP A 202 -3.54 -0.01 13.47
C ASP A 202 -2.39 -0.98 13.20
N THR A 203 -2.33 -2.09 13.95
CA THR A 203 -1.24 -3.07 13.85
C THR A 203 -1.67 -4.32 13.06
N VAL A 204 -0.69 -5.08 12.54
CA VAL A 204 -0.94 -6.34 11.82
C VAL A 204 -1.64 -7.41 12.68
N ASN A 205 -1.53 -7.33 14.00
CA ASN A 205 -2.15 -8.29 14.92
C ASN A 205 -3.55 -7.88 15.39
N SER A 206 -4.05 -6.71 14.97
CA SER A 206 -5.37 -6.18 15.30
C SER A 206 -6.49 -6.87 14.52
N VAL A 207 -7.73 -6.46 14.76
CA VAL A 207 -8.88 -6.87 13.95
C VAL A 207 -8.75 -6.41 12.49
N ILE A 208 -8.10 -5.27 12.25
CA ILE A 208 -7.82 -4.73 10.92
C ILE A 208 -6.78 -5.60 10.21
N GLY A 209 -5.65 -5.92 10.87
CA GLY A 209 -4.64 -6.82 10.32
C GLY A 209 -5.22 -8.18 9.94
N LYS A 210 -6.08 -8.76 10.78
CA LYS A 210 -6.78 -10.02 10.48
C LYS A 210 -7.75 -9.92 9.30
N GLU A 211 -8.46 -8.80 9.14
CA GLU A 211 -9.28 -8.57 7.94
C GLU A 211 -8.42 -8.48 6.69
N MET A 212 -7.29 -7.76 6.76
CA MET A 212 -6.32 -7.66 5.66
C MET A 212 -5.78 -9.03 5.23
N GLU A 213 -5.52 -9.94 6.16
CA GLU A 213 -5.03 -11.30 5.87
C GLU A 213 -5.96 -12.12 4.96
N ARG A 214 -7.19 -11.71 4.70
CA ARG A 214 -8.09 -12.42 3.77
C ARG A 214 -7.57 -12.38 2.34
N TYR A 215 -7.01 -11.26 1.90
CA TYR A 215 -6.62 -11.02 0.50
C TYR A 215 -5.16 -10.58 0.34
N TRP A 216 -4.51 -10.17 1.42
CA TRP A 216 -3.20 -9.57 1.43
C TRP A 216 -2.21 -10.34 2.31
N VAL A 217 -0.94 -10.15 2.02
CA VAL A 217 0.19 -10.65 2.84
C VAL A 217 0.98 -9.42 3.30
N SER A 218 1.17 -9.29 4.61
CA SER A 218 2.04 -8.26 5.16
C SER A 218 3.50 -8.52 4.76
N VAL A 219 4.26 -7.45 4.53
CA VAL A 219 5.71 -7.54 4.29
C VAL A 219 6.52 -7.72 5.57
N PHE A 220 5.88 -7.69 6.73
CA PHE A 220 6.56 -7.82 8.00
C PHE A 220 6.99 -9.26 8.29
N ASP A 221 8.18 -9.40 8.87
CA ASP A 221 8.74 -10.65 9.37
C ASP A 221 8.84 -10.52 10.90
N ASP A 222 8.35 -11.52 11.65
CA ASP A 222 8.35 -11.55 13.12
C ASP A 222 9.76 -11.43 13.75
N LYS A 223 10.81 -11.49 12.91
CA LYS A 223 12.21 -11.43 13.35
C LYS A 223 12.78 -10.02 13.50
N ILE A 224 12.06 -9.00 13.03
CA ILE A 224 12.51 -7.61 13.08
C ILE A 224 11.53 -6.75 13.86
N ASP A 225 12.04 -5.67 14.45
CA ASP A 225 11.21 -4.65 15.06
C ASP A 225 10.55 -3.80 13.97
N HIS A 226 9.22 -3.80 13.92
CA HIS A 226 8.43 -3.10 12.91
C HIS A 226 7.85 -1.77 13.39
N ARG A 227 8.12 -1.36 14.64
CA ARG A 227 7.51 -0.16 15.24
C ARG A 227 7.94 1.09 14.48
N THR A 228 6.95 1.91 14.12
CA THR A 228 7.12 3.10 13.28
C THR A 228 6.76 4.40 13.98
N TRP A 229 5.93 4.35 15.01
CA TRP A 229 5.45 5.53 15.71
C TRP A 229 5.51 5.37 17.25
N PRO A 230 5.78 6.48 18.00
CA PRO A 230 6.37 7.72 17.50
C PRO A 230 7.84 7.54 17.08
N ALA A 231 8.36 8.38 16.17
CA ALA A 231 9.74 8.24 15.66
C ALA A 231 10.79 8.37 16.77
N VAL A 232 10.45 9.07 17.85
CA VAL A 232 11.25 9.07 19.08
C VAL A 232 10.77 7.97 20.00
N ASN A 233 11.56 6.90 20.18
CA ASN A 233 11.19 5.71 20.92
C ASN A 233 9.93 5.01 20.37
N PRO A 234 10.01 4.35 19.20
CA PRO A 234 8.86 3.71 18.58
C PRO A 234 8.18 2.68 19.48
N GLU A 235 6.84 2.74 19.52
CA GLU A 235 6.01 1.90 20.41
C GLU A 235 5.08 0.99 19.60
N VAL A 236 4.57 1.49 18.46
CA VAL A 236 3.57 0.78 17.63
C VAL A 236 3.96 0.76 16.16
N ALA A 237 3.55 -0.30 15.44
CA ALA A 237 3.78 -0.48 14.00
C ALA A 237 2.47 -0.19 13.24
N ILE A 238 2.22 1.08 12.92
CA ILE A 238 0.99 1.55 12.28
C ILE A 238 1.15 1.85 10.79
N ASP A 239 2.38 2.06 10.32
CA ASP A 239 2.69 2.19 8.90
C ASP A 239 2.97 0.79 8.32
N GLN A 240 2.30 0.42 7.23
CA GLN A 240 2.30 -0.96 6.74
C GLN A 240 2.37 -1.01 5.21
N ILE A 241 2.90 -2.12 4.69
CA ILE A 241 2.88 -2.48 3.27
C ILE A 241 2.33 -3.90 3.15
N TYR A 242 1.41 -4.08 2.21
CA TYR A 242 0.77 -5.34 1.90
C TYR A 242 0.90 -5.69 0.42
N LEU A 243 1.10 -6.96 0.14
CA LEU A 243 1.14 -7.54 -1.21
C LEU A 243 -0.11 -8.40 -1.41
N ASN A 244 -0.73 -8.37 -2.58
CA ASN A 244 -1.83 -9.28 -2.81
C ASN A 244 -1.34 -10.73 -2.93
N LYS A 245 -2.20 -11.70 -2.57
CA LYS A 245 -1.84 -13.13 -2.46
C LYS A 245 -1.61 -13.84 -3.79
N ALA A 246 -1.89 -13.18 -4.92
CA ALA A 246 -1.83 -13.82 -6.24
C ALA A 246 -0.39 -14.00 -6.77
N GLN A 247 0.59 -13.29 -6.21
CA GLN A 247 1.99 -13.36 -6.62
C GLN A 247 2.88 -13.91 -5.51
N VAL A 248 4.00 -14.51 -5.89
CA VAL A 248 5.04 -14.97 -4.96
C VAL A 248 6.23 -14.02 -5.02
N TRP A 249 6.61 -13.52 -3.86
CA TRP A 249 7.68 -12.55 -3.72
C TRP A 249 8.79 -13.02 -2.78
N GLU A 250 10.03 -12.68 -3.12
CA GLU A 250 11.11 -12.57 -2.15
C GLU A 250 11.03 -11.17 -1.56
N VAL A 251 10.87 -11.09 -0.24
CA VAL A 251 10.61 -9.84 0.49
C VAL A 251 11.74 -9.59 1.47
N LYS A 252 12.27 -8.37 1.49
CA LYS A 252 13.23 -7.93 2.49
C LYS A 252 12.79 -6.58 3.04
N THR A 253 12.24 -6.59 4.24
CA THR A 253 11.73 -5.40 4.92
C THR A 253 12.80 -4.75 5.79
N TYR A 254 12.79 -3.44 5.82
CA TYR A 254 13.62 -2.62 6.67
C TYR A 254 12.80 -1.48 7.28
N VAL A 255 12.82 -1.38 8.60
CA VAL A 255 12.26 -0.26 9.37
C VAL A 255 13.41 0.36 10.16
N PRO A 256 13.83 1.59 9.85
CA PRO A 256 15.00 2.22 10.45
C PRO A 256 14.71 2.81 11.84
N ASN A 257 14.16 1.99 12.73
CA ASN A 257 14.00 2.33 14.14
C ASN A 257 15.32 2.12 14.91
N LYS A 258 15.36 2.43 16.21
CA LYS A 258 16.58 2.38 17.01
C LYS A 258 17.34 1.05 16.95
N GLU A 259 16.63 -0.06 16.82
CA GLU A 259 17.23 -1.39 16.75
C GLU A 259 17.83 -1.68 15.37
N ASN A 260 17.31 -1.02 14.35
CA ASN A 260 17.67 -1.23 12.93
C ASN A 260 18.41 -0.05 12.30
N GLU A 261 18.69 1.03 13.04
CA GLU A 261 19.30 2.25 12.52
C GLU A 261 20.71 1.98 12.00
N LYS A 262 20.86 1.82 10.69
CA LYS A 262 22.13 1.54 10.00
C LYS A 262 22.45 2.53 8.89
N ASP A 263 21.49 3.39 8.54
CA ASP A 263 21.58 4.28 7.40
C ASP A 263 22.16 5.67 7.71
N GLY A 264 22.30 6.01 9.00
CA GLY A 264 22.79 7.29 9.47
C GLY A 264 21.84 8.47 9.18
N ILE A 265 20.53 8.18 8.97
CA ILE A 265 19.49 9.18 8.85
C ILE A 265 18.88 9.40 10.23
N GLN A 266 18.70 10.66 10.62
CA GLN A 266 18.00 11.00 11.86
C GLN A 266 16.50 11.12 11.58
N TRP A 267 15.82 9.99 11.46
CA TRP A 267 14.42 9.90 11.06
C TRP A 267 13.48 10.75 11.93
N ASN A 268 13.73 10.77 13.23
CA ASN A 268 13.01 11.60 14.21
C ASN A 268 13.16 13.12 14.03
N LYS A 269 13.99 13.57 13.08
CA LYS A 269 14.09 14.97 12.66
C LYS A 269 13.37 15.24 11.34
N VAL A 270 12.92 14.20 10.68
CA VAL A 270 12.23 14.32 9.38
C VAL A 270 10.72 14.24 9.55
N SER A 271 10.24 13.35 10.42
CA SER A 271 8.83 13.15 10.76
C SER A 271 8.69 12.59 12.18
N ASP A 272 7.48 12.58 12.71
CA ASP A 272 7.11 11.84 13.92
C ASP A 272 6.82 10.35 13.63
N HIS A 273 6.87 9.92 12.36
CA HIS A 273 6.85 8.53 11.93
C HIS A 273 8.22 8.07 11.41
N ILE A 274 8.46 6.77 11.44
CA ILE A 274 9.56 6.08 10.78
C ILE A 274 9.00 5.34 9.55
N PRO A 275 9.64 5.42 8.37
CA PRO A 275 9.13 4.76 7.19
C PRO A 275 9.26 3.24 7.26
N VAL A 276 8.39 2.53 6.54
CA VAL A 276 8.60 1.13 6.17
C VAL A 276 9.18 1.08 4.76
N ILE A 277 10.27 0.36 4.60
CA ILE A 277 10.99 0.19 3.33
C ILE A 277 11.05 -1.30 3.01
N VAL A 278 10.75 -1.68 1.78
CA VAL A 278 10.80 -3.07 1.34
C VAL A 278 11.46 -3.21 -0.02
N ASP A 279 12.42 -4.12 -0.11
CA ASP A 279 12.94 -4.63 -1.38
C ASP A 279 12.12 -5.85 -1.78
N LEU A 280 11.50 -5.78 -2.95
CA LEU A 280 10.66 -6.82 -3.52
C LEU A 280 11.32 -7.40 -4.77
N LYS A 281 11.29 -8.73 -4.89
CA LYS A 281 11.69 -9.45 -6.10
C LYS A 281 10.60 -10.44 -6.46
N LEU A 282 9.99 -10.27 -7.64
CA LEU A 282 8.94 -11.15 -8.12
C LEU A 282 9.52 -12.52 -8.48
N LEU A 283 8.99 -13.58 -7.89
CA LEU A 283 9.39 -14.97 -8.15
C LEU A 283 8.40 -15.67 -9.08
N GLU A 284 7.10 -15.49 -8.84
CA GLU A 284 6.01 -16.05 -9.64
C GLU A 284 4.86 -15.04 -9.75
N GLN A 285 4.22 -14.99 -10.93
CA GLN A 285 3.10 -14.12 -11.27
C GLN A 285 1.87 -14.95 -11.62
#